data_6137079a3d8ea833d44368930824b0d9
#
_entry.id   6137079a3d8ea833d44368930824b0d9
#
_cell.length_a   1.000
_cell.length_b   1.000
_cell.length_c   1.000
_cell.angle_alpha   90.00
_cell.angle_beta   90.00
_cell.angle_gamma   90.00
#
_symmetry.space_group_name_H-M   'P 1'
#
loop_
_entity.id
_entity.type
_entity.pdbx_description
1 polymer ?
#
loop_
_entity_poly.entity_id
_entity_poly.type
_entity_poly.pdbx_seq_one_letter_code
_entity_poly.pdbx_strand_id
1 'polypeptide(L)' 'MAITPYLVGQAFEPDVIRQMSLALESVCDALKLRLTDDPNTRLVASRIIEMAQRGVRDAPTLSAMTLKEFKHS' A
#
# COMPACT_ATOMS: atom_id res chain seq x y z
N MET A 1 0.05 1.75 12.27
CA MET A 1 -0.66 1.84 10.99
C MET A 1 -0.32 0.63 10.13
N ALA A 2 -1.20 0.23 9.25
CA ALA A 2 -1.05 -1.01 8.50
C ALA A 2 0.22 -1.11 7.66
N ILE A 3 0.67 0.01 7.07
CA ILE A 3 1.86 0.01 6.21
C ILE A 3 3.17 0.02 7.00
N THR A 4 3.14 0.38 8.28
CA THR A 4 4.34 0.59 9.08
C THR A 4 5.29 -0.61 9.09
N PRO A 5 4.82 -1.87 9.25
CA PRO A 5 5.73 -3.02 9.24
C PRO A 5 6.52 -3.19 7.95
N TYR A 6 6.06 -2.59 6.86
CA TYR A 6 6.68 -2.72 5.55
C TYR A 6 7.63 -1.57 5.20
N LEU A 7 7.77 -0.59 6.09
CA LEU A 7 8.57 0.61 5.86
C LEU A 7 10.04 0.47 6.30
N VAL A 8 10.60 -0.70 6.16
CA VAL A 8 11.98 -0.97 6.58
C VAL A 8 12.95 -0.12 5.76
N GLY A 9 13.70 0.75 6.46
CA GLY A 9 14.66 1.62 5.79
C GLY A 9 14.06 2.78 5.01
N GLN A 10 12.75 2.98 5.09
CA GLN A 10 12.05 4.05 4.38
C GLN A 10 11.66 5.16 5.34
N ALA A 11 11.79 6.41 4.89
CA ALA A 11 11.38 7.56 5.68
C ALA A 11 10.31 8.34 4.93
N PHE A 12 9.13 8.43 5.52
CA PHE A 12 8.02 9.20 4.98
C PHE A 12 7.42 10.08 6.06
N GLU A 13 6.82 11.18 5.66
CA GLU A 13 6.10 12.04 6.60
C GLU A 13 4.86 11.32 7.15
N PRO A 14 4.42 11.66 8.38
CA PRO A 14 3.27 10.99 8.99
C PRO A 14 2.01 11.00 8.13
N ASP A 15 1.76 12.09 7.41
CA ASP A 15 0.58 12.18 6.54
C ASP A 15 0.67 11.17 5.39
N VAL A 16 1.86 11.02 4.82
CA VAL A 16 2.08 10.06 3.74
C VAL A 16 1.93 8.64 4.24
N ILE A 17 2.46 8.36 5.43
CA ILE A 17 2.30 7.03 6.05
C ILE A 17 0.83 6.71 6.25
N ARG A 18 0.03 7.68 6.69
CA ARG A 18 -1.41 7.50 6.86
C ARG A 18 -2.06 7.16 5.53
N GLN A 19 -1.74 7.91 4.47
CA GLN A 19 -2.31 7.66 3.14
C GLN A 19 -1.93 6.29 2.61
N MET A 20 -0.68 5.89 2.78
CA MET A 20 -0.23 4.55 2.37
C MET A 20 -0.94 3.45 3.15
N SER A 21 -1.16 3.66 4.46
CA SER A 21 -1.88 2.69 5.29
C SER A 21 -3.32 2.53 4.85
N LEU A 22 -4.00 3.64 4.56
CA LEU A 22 -5.37 3.60 4.07
C LEU A 22 -5.44 2.88 2.72
N ALA A 23 -4.48 3.13 1.83
CA ALA A 23 -4.43 2.46 0.54
C ALA A 23 -4.21 0.96 0.70
N LEU A 24 -3.31 0.56 1.59
CA LEU A 24 -3.05 -0.86 1.84
C LEU A 24 -4.29 -1.56 2.37
N GLU A 25 -4.97 -0.96 3.34
CA GLU A 25 -6.20 -1.52 3.90
C GLU A 25 -7.27 -1.65 2.83
N SER A 26 -7.44 -0.63 1.99
CA SER A 26 -8.44 -0.62 0.93
C SER A 26 -8.18 -1.72 -0.10
N VAL A 27 -6.94 -1.85 -0.56
CA VAL A 27 -6.58 -2.87 -1.55
C VAL A 27 -6.70 -4.27 -0.96
N CYS A 28 -6.24 -4.47 0.27
CA CYS A 28 -6.35 -5.77 0.93
C CYS A 28 -7.81 -6.16 1.12
N ASP A 29 -8.67 -5.22 1.47
CA ASP A 29 -10.10 -5.48 1.62
C ASP A 29 -10.70 -5.89 0.27
N ALA A 30 -10.37 -5.16 -0.79
CA ALA A 30 -10.89 -5.45 -2.13
C ALA A 30 -10.43 -6.80 -2.66
N LEU A 31 -9.20 -7.19 -2.35
CA LEU A 31 -8.63 -8.47 -2.80
C LEU A 31 -8.81 -9.60 -1.77
N LYS A 32 -9.44 -9.29 -0.65
CA LYS A 32 -9.68 -10.26 0.45
C LYS A 32 -8.39 -10.84 1.00
N LEU A 33 -7.39 -9.98 1.16
CA LEU A 33 -6.11 -10.35 1.74
C LEU A 33 -6.05 -9.95 3.21
N ARG A 34 -5.26 -10.68 3.99
CA ARG A 34 -4.98 -10.30 5.37
C ARG A 34 -3.96 -9.17 5.38
N LEU A 35 -4.06 -8.29 6.38
CA LEU A 35 -3.11 -7.19 6.53
C LEU A 35 -1.73 -7.66 7.00
N THR A 36 -1.66 -8.86 7.57
CA THR A 36 -0.40 -9.47 8.03
C THR A 36 -0.35 -10.93 7.62
N ASP A 37 0.87 -11.48 7.55
CA ASP A 37 1.11 -12.90 7.30
C ASP A 37 0.59 -13.40 5.95
N ASP A 38 0.46 -12.49 4.98
CA ASP A 38 0.04 -12.85 3.63
C ASP A 38 1.11 -12.39 2.64
N PRO A 39 1.71 -13.30 1.86
CA PRO A 39 2.72 -12.93 0.86
C PRO A 39 2.23 -11.89 -0.15
N ASN A 40 0.94 -11.97 -0.51
CA ASN A 40 0.35 -11.02 -1.45
C ASN A 40 0.24 -9.62 -0.84
N THR A 41 -0.03 -9.53 0.47
CA THR A 41 -0.07 -8.25 1.16
C THR A 41 1.29 -7.57 1.11
N ARG A 42 2.38 -8.34 1.24
CA ARG A 42 3.73 -7.79 1.14
C ARG A 42 3.98 -7.20 -0.25
N LEU A 43 3.54 -7.88 -1.30
CA LEU A 43 3.66 -7.37 -2.66
C LEU A 43 2.86 -6.08 -2.86
N VAL A 44 1.64 -6.05 -2.34
CA VAL A 44 0.79 -4.85 -2.40
C VAL A 44 1.48 -3.69 -1.67
N ALA A 45 1.97 -3.93 -0.46
CA ALA A 45 2.64 -2.90 0.32
C ALA A 45 3.88 -2.37 -0.40
N SER A 46 4.69 -3.26 -0.97
CA SER A 46 5.88 -2.87 -1.73
C SER A 46 5.52 -1.97 -2.90
N ARG A 47 4.44 -2.27 -3.60
CA ARG A 47 4.00 -1.46 -4.73
C ARG A 47 3.52 -0.10 -4.30
N ILE A 48 2.77 -0.03 -3.20
CA ILE A 48 2.31 1.23 -2.64
C ILE A 48 3.49 2.11 -2.24
N ILE A 49 4.48 1.53 -1.57
CA ILE A 49 5.68 2.25 -1.15
C ILE A 49 6.42 2.79 -2.37
N GLU A 50 6.58 1.99 -3.41
CA GLU A 50 7.26 2.40 -4.64
C GLU A 50 6.56 3.59 -5.27
N MET A 51 5.23 3.56 -5.37
CA MET A 51 4.48 4.67 -5.93
C MET A 51 4.57 5.92 -5.08
N ALA A 52 4.57 5.78 -3.76
CA ALA A 52 4.73 6.91 -2.85
C ALA A 52 6.09 7.55 -3.03
N GLN A 53 7.14 6.77 -3.27
CA GLN A 53 8.48 7.28 -3.55
C GLN A 53 8.51 8.08 -4.85
N ARG A 54 7.64 7.75 -5.79
CA ARG A 54 7.54 8.46 -7.07
C ARG A 54 6.65 9.70 -7.00
N GLY A 55 6.06 9.98 -5.84
CA GLY A 55 5.25 11.17 -5.63
C GLY A 55 3.76 10.95 -5.58
N VAL A 56 3.28 9.72 -5.75
CA VAL A 56 1.85 9.40 -5.61
C VAL A 56 1.56 9.20 -4.14
N ARG A 57 0.90 10.16 -3.51
CA ARG A 57 0.80 10.19 -2.04
C ARG A 57 -0.61 10.25 -1.47
N ASP A 58 -1.64 10.20 -2.29
CA ASP A 58 -3.02 10.17 -1.80
C ASP A 58 -3.59 8.75 -1.86
N ALA A 59 -4.33 8.37 -0.83
CA ALA A 59 -4.84 7.01 -0.69
C ALA A 59 -5.73 6.58 -1.87
N PRO A 60 -6.68 7.39 -2.36
CA PRO A 60 -7.51 6.97 -3.49
C PRO A 60 -6.70 6.61 -4.74
N THR A 61 -5.69 7.42 -5.07
CA THR A 61 -4.86 7.16 -6.24
C THR A 61 -3.97 5.94 -6.03
N LEU A 62 -3.35 5.84 -4.86
CA LEU A 62 -2.51 4.69 -4.52
C LEU A 62 -3.30 3.38 -4.61
N SER A 63 -4.48 3.35 -4.01
CA SER A 63 -5.29 2.14 -4.00
C SER A 63 -5.82 1.80 -5.39
N ALA A 64 -6.28 2.79 -6.16
CA ALA A 64 -6.80 2.56 -7.50
C ALA A 64 -5.72 2.00 -8.44
N MET A 65 -4.54 2.60 -8.42
CA MET A 65 -3.44 2.16 -9.29
C MET A 65 -2.94 0.77 -8.89
N THR A 66 -2.79 0.53 -7.60
CA THR A 66 -2.34 -0.77 -7.10
C THR A 66 -3.36 -1.85 -7.41
N LEU A 67 -4.62 -1.58 -7.14
CA LEU A 67 -5.69 -2.54 -7.38
C LEU A 67 -5.77 -2.91 -8.86
N LYS A 68 -5.64 -1.93 -9.74
CA LYS A 68 -5.66 -2.16 -11.18
C LYS A 68 -4.55 -3.13 -11.60
N GLU A 69 -3.34 -2.95 -11.08
CA GLU A 69 -2.22 -3.83 -11.40
C GLU A 69 -2.46 -5.25 -10.93
N PHE A 70 -2.97 -5.41 -9.71
CA PHE A 70 -3.18 -6.74 -9.13
C PHE A 70 -4.39 -7.46 -9.71
N LYS A 71 -5.35 -6.74 -10.26
CA LYS A 71 -6.51 -7.37 -10.91
C LYS A 71 -6.20 -7.87 -12.31
N HIS A 72 -5.16 -7.34 -12.94
CA HIS A 72 -4.80 -7.72 -14.31
C HIS A 72 -3.80 -8.87 -14.40
N SER A 73 -3.31 -9.35 -13.28
CA SER A 73 -2.33 -10.43 -13.26
C SER A 73 -2.95 -11.83 -13.15
#